data_1fe3367e7e9f62e7deba02f63546d616
#
_entry.id   1fe3367e7e9f62e7deba02f63546d616
#
_cell.length_a   1.000
_cell.length_b   1.000
_cell.length_c   1.000
_cell.angle_alpha   90.00
_cell.angle_beta   90.00
_cell.angle_gamma   90.00
#
_symmetry.space_group_name_H-M   'P 1'
#
loop_
_entity.id
_entity.type
_entity.pdbx_description
1 polymer ?
#
loop_
_entity_poly.entity_id
_entity_poly.type
_entity_poly.pdbx_seq_one_letter_code
_entity_poly.pdbx_strand_id
1 'polypeptide(L)'
;MTCWKRLMWGGCAFLALALYVLPIVFQQKAETYQISKPWTIGIGILLIFLALLVFIVVAKKIGILSQSGKVFQKGDGKRISLSILGMFLISILGTALLRWLNGEVTTANQASLIEEFQRGNGILLPIMLGVLAPVVEEIIFRGILPLKIFKGYEGWGYIVGGLLFALFHGPTNIVSFVIYAVSSVILTLLAYRTRRLEVSIAVHMINNGLPAIIMLLIGIFGMEV
;
A
#
# COMPACT_ATOMS: atom_id res chain seq x y z
N MET A 1 -1.49 -4.85 -28.06
CA MET A 1 -1.94 -5.95 -27.19
C MET A 1 -3.43 -6.17 -27.43
N THR A 2 -3.91 -7.42 -27.56
CA THR A 2 -5.32 -7.73 -27.79
C THR A 2 -6.20 -7.38 -26.57
N CYS A 3 -7.48 -7.07 -26.80
CA CYS A 3 -8.46 -6.80 -25.72
C CYS A 3 -8.50 -7.93 -24.67
N TRP A 4 -8.48 -9.19 -25.13
CA TRP A 4 -8.45 -10.36 -24.26
C TRP A 4 -7.28 -10.37 -23.28
N LYS A 5 -6.08 -10.02 -23.73
CA LYS A 5 -4.90 -9.94 -22.84
C LYS A 5 -5.04 -8.81 -21.79
N ARG A 6 -5.71 -7.72 -22.11
CA ARG A 6 -5.99 -6.63 -21.14
C ARG A 6 -6.97 -7.09 -20.08
N LEU A 7 -8.04 -7.80 -20.47
CA LEU A 7 -9.03 -8.38 -19.55
C LEU A 7 -8.38 -9.41 -18.62
N MET A 8 -7.51 -10.26 -19.15
CA MET A 8 -6.74 -11.23 -18.34
C MET A 8 -5.90 -10.52 -17.26
N TRP A 9 -5.24 -9.42 -17.60
CA TRP A 9 -4.47 -8.64 -16.62
C TRP A 9 -5.37 -7.94 -15.59
N GLY A 10 -6.56 -7.50 -15.99
CA GLY A 10 -7.58 -7.01 -15.06
C GLY A 10 -8.00 -8.08 -14.05
N GLY A 11 -8.25 -9.30 -14.52
CA GLY A 11 -8.51 -10.47 -13.67
C GLY A 11 -7.35 -10.79 -12.72
N CYS A 12 -6.09 -10.71 -13.20
CA CYS A 12 -4.91 -10.89 -12.35
C CYS A 12 -4.82 -9.81 -11.25
N ALA A 13 -5.12 -8.55 -11.58
CA ALA A 13 -5.14 -7.47 -10.59
C ALA A 13 -6.24 -7.69 -9.54
N PHE A 14 -7.41 -8.15 -9.94
CA PHE A 14 -8.50 -8.50 -9.03
C PHE A 14 -8.13 -9.67 -8.11
N LEU A 15 -7.54 -10.74 -8.65
CA LEU A 15 -7.04 -11.88 -7.86
C LEU A 15 -5.95 -11.43 -6.88
N ALA A 16 -5.10 -10.50 -7.28
CA ALA A 16 -4.10 -9.92 -6.40
C ALA A 16 -4.74 -9.22 -5.20
N LEU A 17 -5.77 -8.40 -5.41
CA LEU A 17 -6.53 -7.78 -4.32
C LEU A 17 -7.20 -8.82 -3.42
N ALA A 18 -7.77 -9.89 -3.99
CA ALA A 18 -8.36 -10.97 -3.21
C ALA A 18 -7.32 -11.68 -2.31
N LEU A 19 -6.12 -11.98 -2.84
CA LEU A 19 -5.03 -12.58 -2.07
C LEU A 19 -4.51 -11.64 -0.97
N TYR A 20 -4.49 -10.33 -1.22
CA TYR A 20 -4.10 -9.33 -0.23
C TYR A 20 -5.02 -9.33 1.00
N VAL A 21 -6.31 -9.62 0.83
CA VAL A 21 -7.31 -9.61 1.90
C VAL A 21 -7.28 -10.89 2.75
N LEU A 22 -6.67 -11.99 2.26
CA LEU A 22 -6.69 -13.28 2.96
C LEU A 22 -6.18 -13.24 4.42
N PRO A 23 -5.06 -12.57 4.76
CA PRO A 23 -4.62 -12.50 6.16
C PRO A 23 -5.63 -11.80 7.07
N ILE A 24 -6.35 -10.77 6.57
CA ILE A 24 -7.39 -10.05 7.32
C ILE A 24 -8.57 -10.99 7.57
N VAL A 25 -9.06 -11.65 6.52
CA VAL A 25 -10.18 -12.60 6.63
C VAL A 25 -9.83 -13.75 7.57
N PHE A 26 -8.60 -14.28 7.47
CA PHE A 26 -8.12 -15.30 8.38
C PHE A 26 -8.17 -14.82 9.84
N GLN A 27 -7.68 -13.62 10.12
CA GLN A 27 -7.66 -13.07 11.47
C GLN A 27 -9.07 -12.90 12.04
N GLN A 28 -10.01 -12.32 11.28
CA GLN A 28 -11.41 -12.18 11.70
C GLN A 28 -12.06 -13.54 11.98
N LYS A 29 -11.77 -14.56 11.15
CA LYS A 29 -12.26 -15.93 11.38
C LYS A 29 -11.60 -16.59 12.59
N ALA A 30 -10.30 -16.38 12.80
CA ALA A 30 -9.60 -16.89 13.96
C ALA A 30 -10.21 -16.38 15.28
N GLU A 31 -10.62 -15.11 15.33
CA GLU A 31 -11.36 -14.53 16.46
C GLU A 31 -12.73 -15.19 16.63
N THR A 32 -13.49 -15.34 15.54
CA THR A 32 -14.81 -16.00 15.55
C THR A 32 -14.74 -17.43 16.07
N TYR A 33 -13.72 -18.19 15.66
CA TYR A 33 -13.51 -19.58 16.08
C TYR A 33 -12.66 -19.74 17.34
N GLN A 34 -12.36 -18.65 18.05
CA GLN A 34 -11.59 -18.64 19.31
C GLN A 34 -10.22 -19.34 19.20
N ILE A 35 -9.58 -19.22 18.03
CA ILE A 35 -8.22 -19.73 17.86
C ILE A 35 -7.27 -18.93 18.77
N SER A 36 -6.37 -19.63 19.49
CA SER A 36 -5.47 -18.97 20.43
C SER A 36 -4.56 -17.93 19.73
N LYS A 37 -4.29 -16.80 20.40
CA LYS A 37 -3.47 -15.69 19.86
C LYS A 37 -2.13 -16.14 19.26
N PRO A 38 -1.32 -17.03 19.87
CA PRO A 38 -0.06 -17.45 19.27
C PRO A 38 -0.23 -18.12 17.91
N TRP A 39 -1.23 -18.99 17.75
CA TRP A 39 -1.52 -19.62 16.45
C TRP A 39 -2.04 -18.63 15.44
N THR A 40 -2.92 -17.71 15.84
CA THR A 40 -3.43 -16.65 14.96
C THR A 40 -2.29 -15.79 14.43
N ILE A 41 -1.38 -15.35 15.30
CA ILE A 41 -0.21 -14.54 14.91
C ILE A 41 0.73 -15.36 14.01
N GLY A 42 1.08 -16.58 14.38
CA GLY A 42 2.00 -17.42 13.61
C GLY A 42 1.50 -17.72 12.20
N ILE A 43 0.24 -18.15 12.07
CA ILE A 43 -0.38 -18.43 10.78
C ILE A 43 -0.57 -17.13 9.99
N GLY A 44 -0.97 -16.02 10.63
CA GLY A 44 -1.12 -14.72 9.99
C GLY A 44 0.20 -14.22 9.39
N ILE A 45 1.30 -14.29 10.12
CA ILE A 45 2.65 -13.94 9.61
C ILE A 45 3.04 -14.85 8.45
N LEU A 46 2.78 -16.15 8.53
CA LEU A 46 3.04 -17.09 7.43
C LEU A 46 2.24 -16.71 6.17
N LEU A 47 0.96 -16.39 6.32
CA LEU A 47 0.11 -15.97 5.18
C LEU A 47 0.62 -14.67 4.56
N ILE A 48 1.02 -13.67 5.36
CA ILE A 48 1.62 -12.42 4.86
C ILE A 48 2.91 -12.73 4.10
N PHE A 49 3.78 -13.56 4.65
CA PHE A 49 5.04 -13.95 4.00
C PHE A 49 4.81 -14.68 2.67
N LEU A 50 3.89 -15.65 2.65
CA LEU A 50 3.54 -16.38 1.43
C LEU A 50 2.93 -15.46 0.36
N ALA A 51 2.05 -14.53 0.77
CA ALA A 51 1.49 -13.54 -0.13
C ALA A 51 2.60 -12.67 -0.74
N LEU A 52 3.49 -12.11 0.07
CA LEU A 52 4.64 -11.32 -0.40
C LEU A 52 5.52 -12.10 -1.37
N LEU A 53 5.83 -13.36 -1.03
CA LEU A 53 6.63 -14.22 -1.89
C LEU A 53 5.96 -14.42 -3.26
N VAL A 54 4.67 -14.72 -3.28
CA VAL A 54 3.89 -14.89 -4.51
C VAL A 54 3.90 -13.60 -5.34
N PHE A 55 3.61 -12.45 -4.72
CA PHE A 55 3.60 -11.16 -5.41
C PHE A 55 4.96 -10.81 -6.01
N ILE A 56 6.04 -10.95 -5.24
CA ILE A 56 7.39 -10.63 -5.70
C ILE A 56 7.82 -11.58 -6.83
N VAL A 57 7.60 -12.89 -6.68
CA VAL A 57 7.97 -13.88 -7.71
C VAL A 57 7.19 -13.65 -9.00
N VAL A 58 5.88 -13.44 -8.90
CA VAL A 58 5.03 -13.17 -10.07
C VAL A 58 5.45 -11.84 -10.72
N ALA A 59 5.61 -10.76 -9.96
CA ALA A 59 6.00 -9.45 -10.48
C ALA A 59 7.37 -9.49 -11.19
N LYS A 60 8.34 -10.25 -10.67
CA LYS A 60 9.61 -10.51 -11.36
C LYS A 60 9.40 -11.28 -12.65
N LYS A 61 8.68 -12.41 -12.62
CA LYS A 61 8.42 -13.24 -13.82
C LYS A 61 7.75 -12.47 -14.95
N ILE A 62 6.83 -11.57 -14.63
CA ILE A 62 6.13 -10.75 -15.63
C ILE A 62 6.90 -9.45 -15.98
N GLY A 63 8.10 -9.24 -15.42
CA GLY A 63 8.97 -8.10 -15.75
C GLY A 63 8.45 -6.75 -15.23
N ILE A 64 7.73 -6.74 -14.11
CA ILE A 64 7.32 -5.51 -13.40
C ILE A 64 8.38 -5.12 -12.39
N LEU A 65 8.97 -6.09 -11.69
CA LEU A 65 10.13 -5.90 -10.82
C LEU A 65 11.43 -6.31 -11.52
N SER A 66 12.54 -5.67 -11.11
CA SER A 66 13.86 -5.95 -11.62
C SER A 66 14.28 -7.40 -11.32
N GLN A 67 14.92 -8.01 -12.31
CA GLN A 67 15.56 -9.33 -12.17
C GLN A 67 16.97 -9.21 -11.57
N SER A 68 17.58 -8.02 -11.64
CA SER A 68 18.93 -7.78 -11.15
C SER A 68 18.96 -7.58 -9.64
N GLY A 69 20.01 -8.03 -8.97
CA GLY A 69 20.20 -7.81 -7.53
C GLY A 69 20.46 -6.33 -7.15
N LYS A 70 20.69 -5.45 -8.12
CA LYS A 70 20.88 -4.01 -7.89
C LYS A 70 19.55 -3.27 -7.96
N VAL A 71 18.85 -3.26 -6.85
CA VAL A 71 17.53 -2.61 -6.71
C VAL A 71 17.66 -1.09 -6.72
N PHE A 72 18.67 -0.54 -6.04
CA PHE A 72 18.90 0.91 -5.93
C PHE A 72 20.13 1.35 -6.73
N GLN A 73 20.07 2.60 -7.24
CA GLN A 73 21.12 3.23 -8.02
C GLN A 73 21.58 4.53 -7.37
N LYS A 74 22.74 5.05 -7.81
CA LYS A 74 23.25 6.34 -7.37
C LYS A 74 22.22 7.46 -7.63
N GLY A 75 21.91 8.23 -6.62
CA GLY A 75 20.91 9.31 -6.67
C GLY A 75 19.49 8.91 -6.22
N ASP A 76 19.20 7.61 -6.01
CA ASP A 76 17.90 7.21 -5.48
C ASP A 76 17.69 7.66 -4.05
N GLY A 77 18.73 7.71 -3.22
CA GLY A 77 18.63 8.23 -1.87
C GLY A 77 18.01 9.65 -1.82
N LYS A 78 18.49 10.56 -2.68
CA LYS A 78 17.91 11.91 -2.78
C LYS A 78 16.45 11.88 -3.22
N ARG A 79 16.10 11.05 -4.23
CA ARG A 79 14.72 10.92 -4.71
C ARG A 79 13.80 10.37 -3.63
N ILE A 80 14.24 9.32 -2.94
CA ILE A 80 13.52 8.70 -1.83
C ILE A 80 13.28 9.72 -0.72
N SER A 81 14.33 10.40 -0.24
CA SER A 81 14.22 11.40 0.84
C SER A 81 13.28 12.54 0.49
N LEU A 82 13.38 13.10 -0.74
CA LEU A 82 12.49 14.16 -1.18
C LEU A 82 11.03 13.70 -1.31
N SER A 83 10.82 12.46 -1.78
CA SER A 83 9.47 11.89 -1.88
C SER A 83 8.85 11.64 -0.52
N ILE A 84 9.61 11.10 0.43
CA ILE A 84 9.17 10.89 1.81
C ILE A 84 8.82 12.24 2.45
N LEU A 85 9.69 13.23 2.32
CA LEU A 85 9.41 14.58 2.83
C LEU A 85 8.12 15.15 2.25
N GLY A 86 7.91 15.02 0.93
CA GLY A 86 6.69 15.47 0.26
C GLY A 86 5.43 14.75 0.78
N MET A 87 5.51 13.43 1.01
CA MET A 87 4.39 12.66 1.56
C MET A 87 4.08 13.03 3.02
N PHE A 88 5.09 13.25 3.85
CA PHE A 88 4.86 13.75 5.22
C PHE A 88 4.29 15.16 5.24
N LEU A 89 4.79 16.06 4.39
CA LEU A 89 4.26 17.42 4.30
C LEU A 89 2.78 17.42 3.90
N ILE A 90 2.38 16.64 2.87
CA ILE A 90 0.97 16.57 2.48
C ILE A 90 0.11 15.93 3.56
N SER A 91 0.62 14.94 4.29
CA SER A 91 -0.09 14.33 5.41
C SER A 91 -0.31 15.35 6.54
N ILE A 92 0.73 16.08 6.95
CA ILE A 92 0.64 17.05 8.04
C ILE A 92 -0.28 18.23 7.64
N LEU A 93 -0.03 18.84 6.48
CA LEU A 93 -0.82 19.99 6.01
C LEU A 93 -2.25 19.58 5.69
N GLY A 94 -2.45 18.42 5.08
CA GLY A 94 -3.75 17.89 4.76
C GLY A 94 -4.57 17.57 6.02
N THR A 95 -3.95 16.95 7.03
CA THR A 95 -4.61 16.69 8.31
C THR A 95 -4.94 18.00 9.06
N ALA A 96 -4.05 18.98 9.03
CA ALA A 96 -4.33 20.29 9.61
C ALA A 96 -5.51 20.99 8.92
N LEU A 97 -5.57 20.92 7.58
CA LEU A 97 -6.67 21.46 6.79
C LEU A 97 -7.98 20.69 7.02
N LEU A 98 -7.91 19.35 7.12
CA LEU A 98 -9.04 18.50 7.42
C LEU A 98 -9.66 18.86 8.78
N ARG A 99 -8.81 19.07 9.80
CA ARG A 99 -9.24 19.49 11.12
C ARG A 99 -9.88 20.88 11.10
N TRP A 100 -9.29 21.81 10.36
CA TRP A 100 -9.80 23.17 10.28
C TRP A 100 -11.14 23.27 9.53
N LEU A 101 -11.31 22.55 8.42
CA LEU A 101 -12.52 22.63 7.59
C LEU A 101 -13.61 21.70 8.04
N ASN A 102 -13.29 20.49 8.48
CA ASN A 102 -14.25 19.41 8.75
C ASN A 102 -14.34 19.04 10.23
N GLY A 103 -13.43 19.53 11.09
CA GLY A 103 -13.34 19.11 12.49
C GLY A 103 -12.78 17.69 12.68
N GLU A 104 -12.34 17.04 11.60
CA GLU A 104 -11.82 15.68 11.60
C GLU A 104 -10.31 15.68 11.94
N VAL A 105 -9.88 14.78 12.82
CA VAL A 105 -8.46 14.68 13.23
C VAL A 105 -7.61 13.83 12.28
N THR A 106 -8.25 13.05 11.41
CA THR A 106 -7.60 12.20 10.40
C THR A 106 -8.59 11.83 9.29
N THR A 107 -8.12 11.16 8.21
CA THR A 107 -9.01 10.68 7.15
C THR A 107 -9.85 9.48 7.65
N ALA A 108 -11.02 9.26 7.04
CA ALA A 108 -11.89 8.14 7.40
C ALA A 108 -11.19 6.78 7.26
N ASN A 109 -10.37 6.59 6.22
CA ASN A 109 -9.56 5.38 6.05
C ASN A 109 -8.58 5.20 7.22
N GLN A 110 -7.86 6.24 7.62
CA GLN A 110 -6.93 6.16 8.75
C GLN A 110 -7.67 5.90 10.07
N ALA A 111 -8.81 6.54 10.29
CA ALA A 111 -9.65 6.31 11.47
C ALA A 111 -10.10 4.86 11.56
N SER A 112 -10.58 4.27 10.45
CA SER A 112 -10.99 2.86 10.42
C SER A 112 -9.85 1.89 10.69
N LEU A 113 -8.62 2.19 10.24
CA LEU A 113 -7.44 1.37 10.55
C LEU A 113 -7.04 1.45 12.02
N ILE A 114 -7.15 2.64 12.64
CA ILE A 114 -6.91 2.81 14.09
C ILE A 114 -7.96 2.03 14.88
N GLU A 115 -9.23 2.14 14.51
CA GLU A 115 -10.33 1.40 15.16
C GLU A 115 -10.13 -0.13 15.04
N GLU A 116 -9.75 -0.62 13.85
CA GLU A 116 -9.46 -2.04 13.63
C GLU A 116 -8.26 -2.51 14.48
N PHE A 117 -7.23 -1.67 14.62
CA PHE A 117 -6.10 -1.96 15.51
C PHE A 117 -6.54 -2.05 16.98
N GLN A 118 -7.37 -1.11 17.45
CA GLN A 118 -7.89 -1.09 18.83
C GLN A 118 -8.80 -2.28 19.15
N ARG A 119 -9.51 -2.83 18.17
CA ARG A 119 -10.32 -4.04 18.33
C ARG A 119 -9.52 -5.32 18.61
N GLY A 120 -8.23 -5.26 18.65
CA GLY A 120 -7.39 -6.39 19.06
C GLY A 120 -6.60 -7.06 17.94
N ASN A 121 -6.55 -6.45 16.76
CA ASN A 121 -5.80 -6.94 15.60
C ASN A 121 -4.27 -6.75 15.69
N GLY A 122 -3.79 -6.28 16.83
CA GLY A 122 -2.45 -6.37 17.37
C GLY A 122 -1.33 -6.24 16.35
N ILE A 123 -0.48 -7.27 16.27
CA ILE A 123 0.79 -7.27 15.52
C ILE A 123 0.58 -7.42 13.99
N LEU A 124 -0.47 -8.10 13.55
CA LEU A 124 -0.64 -8.43 12.12
C LEU A 124 -1.00 -7.20 11.27
N LEU A 125 -1.90 -6.36 11.75
CA LEU A 125 -2.35 -5.17 11.00
C LEU A 125 -1.19 -4.21 10.68
N PRO A 126 -0.33 -3.80 11.63
CA PRO A 126 0.84 -2.96 11.32
C PRO A 126 1.80 -3.60 10.30
N ILE A 127 2.03 -4.91 10.36
CA ILE A 127 2.88 -5.61 9.39
C ILE A 127 2.24 -5.57 8.00
N MET A 128 0.93 -5.79 7.93
CA MET A 128 0.21 -5.70 6.66
C MET A 128 0.28 -4.28 6.08
N LEU A 129 -0.02 -3.26 6.88
CA LEU A 129 -0.06 -1.86 6.43
C LEU A 129 1.32 -1.34 6.06
N GLY A 130 2.36 -1.72 6.81
CA GLY A 130 3.72 -1.24 6.57
C GLY A 130 4.46 -1.97 5.46
N VAL A 131 4.09 -3.22 5.14
CA VAL A 131 4.86 -4.05 4.21
C VAL A 131 4.00 -4.61 3.08
N LEU A 132 2.97 -5.41 3.40
CA LEU A 132 2.20 -6.13 2.36
C LEU A 132 1.42 -5.15 1.48
N ALA A 133 0.68 -4.21 2.09
CA ALA A 133 -0.13 -3.24 1.36
C ALA A 133 0.69 -2.42 0.36
N PRO A 134 1.80 -1.74 0.76
CA PRO A 134 2.63 -0.99 -0.17
C PRO A 134 3.14 -1.82 -1.35
N VAL A 135 3.59 -3.05 -1.11
CA VAL A 135 4.09 -3.93 -2.19
C VAL A 135 2.99 -4.27 -3.18
N VAL A 136 1.82 -4.69 -2.68
CA VAL A 136 0.69 -5.11 -3.53
C VAL A 136 0.11 -3.93 -4.30
N GLU A 137 -0.08 -2.80 -3.64
CA GLU A 137 -0.63 -1.59 -4.24
C GLU A 137 0.28 -1.03 -5.33
N GLU A 138 1.59 -0.96 -5.10
CA GLU A 138 2.52 -0.53 -6.15
C GLU A 138 2.54 -1.50 -7.34
N ILE A 139 2.53 -2.81 -7.11
CA ILE A 139 2.47 -3.81 -8.18
C ILE A 139 1.20 -3.63 -9.01
N ILE A 140 0.05 -3.34 -8.40
CA ILE A 140 -1.21 -3.16 -9.11
C ILE A 140 -1.25 -1.81 -9.81
N PHE A 141 -1.12 -0.71 -9.06
CA PHE A 141 -1.39 0.64 -9.56
C PHE A 141 -0.26 1.22 -10.40
N ARG A 142 1.02 0.88 -10.14
CA ARG A 142 2.19 1.37 -10.90
C ARG A 142 2.84 0.30 -11.76
N GLY A 143 2.50 -0.98 -11.54
CA GLY A 143 3.00 -2.11 -12.31
C GLY A 143 1.99 -2.62 -13.33
N ILE A 144 0.98 -3.37 -12.88
CA ILE A 144 0.04 -4.08 -13.77
C ILE A 144 -0.79 -3.09 -14.61
N LEU A 145 -1.38 -2.09 -13.98
CA LEU A 145 -2.19 -1.10 -14.70
C LEU A 145 -1.41 -0.43 -15.83
N PRO A 146 -0.32 0.31 -15.59
CA PRO A 146 0.35 1.01 -16.68
C PRO A 146 1.09 0.07 -17.64
N LEU A 147 1.82 -0.93 -17.13
CA LEU A 147 2.74 -1.72 -17.95
C LEU A 147 2.10 -2.92 -18.64
N LYS A 148 0.94 -3.39 -18.16
CA LYS A 148 0.26 -4.57 -18.73
C LYS A 148 -1.11 -4.21 -19.31
N ILE A 149 -2.00 -3.55 -18.57
CA ILE A 149 -3.35 -3.20 -19.06
C ILE A 149 -3.27 -2.08 -20.09
N PHE A 150 -2.54 -1.01 -19.80
CA PHE A 150 -2.35 0.15 -20.67
C PHE A 150 -1.09 0.04 -21.55
N LYS A 151 -0.57 -1.16 -21.80
CA LYS A 151 0.61 -1.35 -22.65
C LYS A 151 0.43 -0.66 -23.99
N GLY A 152 1.38 0.23 -24.34
CA GLY A 152 1.36 1.13 -25.51
C GLY A 152 0.74 2.50 -25.22
N TYR A 153 0.15 2.69 -24.04
CA TYR A 153 -0.42 3.94 -23.54
C TYR A 153 -0.06 4.11 -22.05
N GLU A 154 1.17 3.76 -21.70
CA GLU A 154 1.62 3.65 -20.30
C GLU A 154 1.42 4.94 -19.49
N GLY A 155 1.56 6.11 -20.14
CA GLY A 155 1.30 7.41 -19.52
C GLY A 155 -0.13 7.52 -18.98
N TRP A 156 -1.11 7.13 -19.78
CA TRP A 156 -2.51 7.05 -19.34
C TRP A 156 -2.72 6.01 -18.25
N GLY A 157 -2.02 4.88 -18.33
CA GLY A 157 -2.04 3.85 -17.30
C GLY A 157 -1.55 4.36 -15.95
N TYR A 158 -0.51 5.20 -15.93
CA TYR A 158 -0.03 5.84 -14.70
C TYR A 158 -1.02 6.87 -14.14
N ILE A 159 -1.69 7.65 -15.00
CA ILE A 159 -2.73 8.60 -14.58
C ILE A 159 -3.91 7.85 -13.97
N VAL A 160 -4.44 6.85 -14.69
CA VAL A 160 -5.57 6.03 -14.20
C VAL A 160 -5.20 5.28 -12.93
N GLY A 161 -4.00 4.68 -12.88
CA GLY A 161 -3.51 3.98 -11.70
C GLY A 161 -3.39 4.90 -10.49
N GLY A 162 -2.89 6.13 -10.69
CA GLY A 162 -2.79 7.13 -9.64
C GLY A 162 -4.15 7.58 -9.11
N LEU A 163 -5.12 7.79 -10.00
CA LEU A 163 -6.49 8.16 -9.63
C LEU A 163 -7.19 7.01 -8.88
N LEU A 164 -7.11 5.79 -9.40
CA LEU A 164 -7.71 4.62 -8.75
C LEU A 164 -7.09 4.35 -7.37
N PHE A 165 -5.79 4.57 -7.20
CA PHE A 165 -5.13 4.49 -5.90
C PHE A 165 -5.75 5.48 -4.89
N ALA A 166 -5.93 6.74 -5.28
CA ALA A 166 -6.53 7.75 -4.42
C ALA A 166 -7.98 7.40 -4.04
N LEU A 167 -8.77 6.91 -5.01
CA LEU A 167 -10.16 6.49 -4.79
C LEU A 167 -10.26 5.21 -3.96
N PHE A 168 -9.31 4.29 -4.11
CA PHE A 168 -9.26 3.03 -3.36
C PHE A 168 -9.15 3.26 -1.84
N HIS A 169 -8.58 4.40 -1.43
CA HIS A 169 -8.51 4.80 -0.02
C HIS A 169 -9.83 5.36 0.55
N GLY A 170 -10.93 5.34 -0.22
CA GLY A 170 -12.25 5.73 0.25
C GLY A 170 -12.33 7.17 0.79
N PRO A 171 -11.86 8.19 0.04
CA PRO A 171 -11.93 9.57 0.51
C PRO A 171 -13.39 10.01 0.70
N THR A 172 -13.71 10.57 1.86
CA THR A 172 -15.05 11.02 2.23
C THR A 172 -15.31 12.50 1.94
N ASN A 173 -14.23 13.26 1.69
CA ASN A 173 -14.30 14.68 1.37
C ASN A 173 -13.12 15.07 0.44
N ILE A 174 -13.18 16.31 -0.07
CA ILE A 174 -12.17 16.78 -1.04
C ILE A 174 -10.77 16.85 -0.45
N VAL A 175 -10.62 17.15 0.85
CA VAL A 175 -9.32 17.24 1.50
C VAL A 175 -8.67 15.86 1.60
N SER A 176 -9.42 14.85 2.04
CA SER A 176 -8.94 13.46 2.09
C SER A 176 -8.60 12.94 0.69
N PHE A 177 -9.41 13.28 -0.33
CA PHE A 177 -9.06 12.97 -1.71
C PHE A 177 -7.73 13.61 -2.14
N VAL A 178 -7.51 14.89 -1.85
CA VAL A 178 -6.27 15.60 -2.20
C VAL A 178 -5.06 14.99 -1.49
N ILE A 179 -5.17 14.60 -0.22
CA ILE A 179 -4.09 13.91 0.51
C ILE A 179 -3.66 12.64 -0.25
N TYR A 180 -4.60 11.77 -0.60
CA TYR A 180 -4.29 10.53 -1.32
C TYR A 180 -3.86 10.77 -2.76
N ALA A 181 -4.46 11.74 -3.45
CA ALA A 181 -4.11 12.06 -4.82
C ALA A 181 -2.67 12.61 -4.94
N VAL A 182 -2.27 13.51 -4.06
CA VAL A 182 -0.90 14.06 -4.05
C VAL A 182 0.11 12.98 -3.67
N SER A 183 -0.17 12.16 -2.66
CA SER A 183 0.65 11.00 -2.30
C SER A 183 0.81 10.04 -3.49
N SER A 184 -0.29 9.78 -4.18
CA SER A 184 -0.31 8.95 -5.39
C SER A 184 0.51 9.55 -6.53
N VAL A 185 0.44 10.87 -6.75
CA VAL A 185 1.25 11.58 -7.76
C VAL A 185 2.74 11.44 -7.46
N ILE A 186 3.17 11.59 -6.20
CA ILE A 186 4.57 11.44 -5.79
C ILE A 186 5.06 10.03 -6.14
N LEU A 187 4.35 8.99 -5.71
CA LEU A 187 4.70 7.59 -5.98
C LEU A 187 4.70 7.28 -7.49
N THR A 188 3.69 7.77 -8.20
CA THR A 188 3.55 7.59 -9.66
C THR A 188 4.70 8.26 -10.42
N LEU A 189 5.04 9.50 -10.09
CA LEU A 189 6.18 10.19 -10.71
C LEU A 189 7.50 9.48 -10.42
N LEU A 190 7.66 8.93 -9.22
CA LEU A 190 8.84 8.18 -8.84
C LEU A 190 8.97 6.90 -9.68
N ALA A 191 7.92 6.09 -9.77
CA ALA A 191 7.89 4.88 -10.60
C ALA A 191 8.08 5.20 -12.08
N TYR A 192 7.40 6.22 -12.61
CA TYR A 192 7.49 6.64 -14.01
C TYR A 192 8.88 7.12 -14.40
N ARG A 193 9.51 7.99 -13.58
CA ARG A 193 10.83 8.58 -13.87
C ARG A 193 11.98 7.60 -13.66
N THR A 194 11.89 6.73 -12.66
CA THR A 194 12.95 5.76 -12.38
C THR A 194 12.84 4.52 -13.24
N ARG A 195 11.66 4.22 -13.78
CA ARG A 195 11.32 2.94 -14.44
C ARG A 195 11.61 1.72 -13.54
N ARG A 196 11.62 1.93 -12.24
CA ARG A 196 11.88 0.92 -11.21
C ARG A 196 10.85 1.03 -10.10
N LEU A 197 9.98 0.03 -10.04
CA LEU A 197 8.88 -0.02 -9.08
C LEU A 197 9.40 -0.14 -7.64
N GLU A 198 10.56 -0.76 -7.47
CA GLU A 198 11.22 -0.96 -6.17
C GLU A 198 11.49 0.35 -5.43
N VAL A 199 11.77 1.43 -6.16
CA VAL A 199 12.03 2.75 -5.57
C VAL A 199 10.72 3.35 -5.02
N SER A 200 9.62 3.19 -5.76
CA SER A 200 8.28 3.60 -5.32
C SER A 200 7.80 2.76 -4.13
N ILE A 201 7.98 1.43 -4.19
CA ILE A 201 7.70 0.52 -3.07
C ILE A 201 8.43 0.96 -1.81
N ALA A 202 9.73 1.27 -1.89
CA ALA A 202 10.53 1.68 -0.74
C ALA A 202 9.99 2.96 -0.09
N VAL A 203 9.64 3.98 -0.89
CA VAL A 203 9.03 5.23 -0.36
C VAL A 203 7.69 4.94 0.28
N HIS A 204 6.84 4.14 -0.36
CA HIS A 204 5.52 3.80 0.16
C HIS A 204 5.63 3.00 1.46
N MET A 205 6.53 2.01 1.52
CA MET A 205 6.81 1.24 2.75
C MET A 205 7.31 2.12 3.90
N ILE A 206 8.17 3.11 3.63
CA ILE A 206 8.66 4.02 4.67
C ILE A 206 7.51 4.91 5.16
N ASN A 207 6.72 5.46 4.23
CA ASN A 207 5.57 6.31 4.58
C ASN A 207 4.55 5.59 5.45
N ASN A 208 4.18 4.36 5.11
CA ASN A 208 3.22 3.56 5.86
C ASN A 208 3.86 2.83 7.05
N GLY A 209 5.14 2.48 6.94
CA GLY A 209 5.88 1.73 7.94
C GLY A 209 6.11 2.52 9.23
N LEU A 210 6.33 3.84 9.15
CA LEU A 210 6.51 4.66 10.35
C LEU A 210 5.27 4.66 11.25
N PRO A 211 4.06 4.99 10.77
CA PRO A 211 2.85 4.84 11.57
C PRO A 211 2.61 3.39 12.03
N ALA A 212 2.88 2.41 11.17
CA ALA A 212 2.74 1.00 11.50
C ALA A 212 3.66 0.56 12.64
N ILE A 213 4.91 1.03 12.69
CA ILE A 213 5.84 0.77 13.79
C ILE A 213 5.32 1.41 15.08
N ILE A 214 4.81 2.63 15.03
CA ILE A 214 4.22 3.30 16.20
C ILE A 214 3.04 2.49 16.73
N MET A 215 2.11 2.07 15.85
CA MET A 215 0.99 1.20 16.22
C MET A 215 1.48 -0.12 16.85
N LEU A 216 2.52 -0.72 16.28
CA LEU A 216 3.08 -1.97 16.79
C LEU A 216 3.67 -1.78 18.20
N LEU A 217 4.41 -0.69 18.44
CA LEU A 217 4.96 -0.39 19.76
C LEU A 217 3.86 -0.11 20.77
N ILE A 218 2.82 0.63 20.41
CA ILE A 218 1.65 0.86 21.26
C ILE A 218 1.01 -0.47 21.64
N GLY A 219 0.80 -1.38 20.66
CA GLY A 219 0.21 -2.70 20.92
C GLY A 219 1.07 -3.61 21.82
N ILE A 220 2.40 -3.55 21.68
CA ILE A 220 3.33 -4.35 22.50
C ILE A 220 3.40 -3.82 23.94
N PHE A 221 3.46 -2.50 24.11
CA PHE A 221 3.63 -1.88 25.42
C PHE A 221 2.30 -1.56 26.14
N GLY A 222 1.15 -1.88 25.51
CA GLY A 222 -0.17 -1.64 26.10
C GLY A 222 -0.47 -0.15 26.32
N MET A 223 0.13 0.75 25.52
CA MET A 223 -0.15 2.18 25.59
C MET A 223 -1.52 2.48 24.98
N GLU A 224 -2.27 3.41 25.59
CA GLU A 224 -3.51 3.93 24.99
C GLU A 224 -3.20 4.86 23.83
N VAL A 225 -4.04 4.79 22.76
CA VAL A 225 -3.93 5.62 21.55
C VAL A 225 -4.91 6.79 21.65
#